data_2c9b1364b2eb332c08ffeaef8bcd7249
#
_entry.id   2c9b1364b2eb332c08ffeaef8bcd7249
#
_cell.length_a   1.000
_cell.length_b   1.000
_cell.length_c   1.000
_cell.angle_alpha   90.00
_cell.angle_beta   90.00
_cell.angle_gamma   90.00
#
_symmetry.space_group_name_H-M   'P 1'
#
loop_
_entity.id
_entity.type
_entity.pdbx_description
1 polymer ?
#
loop_
_entity_poly.entity_id
_entity_poly.type
_entity_poly.pdbx_seq_one_letter_code
_entity_poly.pdbx_strand_id
1 'polypeptide(L)'
;RFESRGLGDVYKRQVQMITEVSPPIQLDMAASEVTRISVFMNVFDCHVNRAPCDGKIGRLVYVPGKFLNASFDKASDENERQMLRLDLDDGRSIGAVQIAGLVARRIVCYLEEGQQVLAGERFGLIRFGSRVDIYLPSGVMPQVIVGQRCIAGETVLADLSSDEVSSCLLYTSDAADEVDG
;
A
#
# COMPACT_ATOMS: atom_id res chain seq x y z
N ARG A 1 -12.75 28.23 4.13
CA ARG A 1 -13.52 27.22 3.36
C ARG A 1 -13.17 27.39 1.90
N PHE A 2 -12.18 26.67 1.41
CA PHE A 2 -11.87 26.61 -0.02
C PHE A 2 -12.73 25.51 -0.64
N GLU A 3 -13.80 25.90 -1.31
CA GLU A 3 -14.56 25.02 -2.19
C GLU A 3 -13.77 24.85 -3.49
N SER A 4 -13.03 23.76 -3.64
CA SER A 4 -12.49 23.33 -4.93
C SER A 4 -13.58 22.61 -5.73
N ARG A 5 -14.49 23.36 -6.31
CA ARG A 5 -15.39 22.84 -7.35
C ARG A 5 -14.59 22.66 -8.63
N GLY A 6 -14.36 21.43 -9.06
CA GLY A 6 -13.94 21.14 -10.44
C GLY A 6 -12.68 20.32 -10.66
N LEU A 7 -11.95 19.90 -9.63
CA LEU A 7 -10.77 19.03 -9.76
C LEU A 7 -10.90 17.71 -8.98
N GLY A 8 -12.12 17.29 -8.67
CA GLY A 8 -12.43 16.19 -7.77
C GLY A 8 -11.98 14.78 -8.21
N ASP A 9 -11.52 14.60 -9.46
CA ASP A 9 -11.14 13.28 -9.98
C ASP A 9 -9.63 13.06 -10.15
N VAL A 10 -8.80 14.07 -9.95
CA VAL A 10 -7.37 14.07 -10.33
C VAL A 10 -6.45 13.42 -9.27
N TYR A 11 -6.94 13.12 -8.07
CA TYR A 11 -6.08 12.67 -6.95
C TYR A 11 -6.49 11.32 -6.36
N LYS A 12 -7.18 10.48 -7.10
CA LYS A 12 -7.76 9.24 -6.57
C LYS A 12 -6.92 8.04 -6.94
N ARG A 13 -6.27 7.44 -5.94
CA ARG A 13 -5.66 6.12 -5.99
C ARG A 13 -6.74 5.05 -5.89
N GLN A 14 -6.49 3.84 -6.39
CA GLN A 14 -7.45 2.75 -6.32
C GLN A 14 -6.84 1.52 -5.66
N VAL A 15 -7.56 0.93 -4.71
CA VAL A 15 -7.24 -0.40 -4.18
C VAL A 15 -7.46 -1.41 -5.30
N GLN A 16 -6.40 -2.04 -5.75
CA GLN A 16 -6.42 -2.99 -6.86
C GLN A 16 -6.55 -4.42 -6.40
N MET A 17 -5.86 -4.77 -5.32
CA MET A 17 -5.85 -6.11 -4.75
C MET A 17 -5.76 -6.07 -3.22
N ILE A 18 -6.38 -7.07 -2.59
CA ILE A 18 -6.20 -7.42 -1.19
C ILE A 18 -6.00 -8.93 -1.17
N THR A 19 -4.84 -9.40 -0.73
CA THR A 19 -4.47 -10.82 -0.79
C THR A 19 -3.63 -11.21 0.42
N GLU A 20 -3.81 -12.44 0.90
CA GLU A 20 -2.91 -13.07 1.85
C GLU A 20 -1.66 -13.56 1.10
N VAL A 21 -0.50 -13.17 1.56
CA VAL A 21 0.79 -13.50 0.92
C VAL A 21 1.91 -13.60 1.93
N SER A 22 2.96 -14.34 1.59
CA SER A 22 4.23 -14.25 2.32
C SER A 22 4.89 -12.89 1.99
N PRO A 23 5.33 -12.12 3.00
CA PRO A 23 6.02 -10.86 2.76
C PRO A 23 7.37 -11.12 2.06
N PRO A 24 7.85 -10.18 1.24
CA PRO A 24 9.17 -10.28 0.66
C PRO A 24 10.25 -10.52 1.72
N ILE A 25 11.12 -11.49 1.50
CA ILE A 25 12.17 -11.87 2.45
C ILE A 25 13.10 -10.70 2.79
N GLN A 26 13.26 -9.76 1.86
CA GLN A 26 14.09 -8.57 2.04
C GLN A 26 13.54 -7.62 3.11
N LEU A 27 12.23 -7.66 3.39
CA LEU A 27 11.61 -6.87 4.46
C LEU A 27 11.90 -7.43 5.85
N ASP A 28 12.26 -8.73 5.94
CA ASP A 28 12.58 -9.39 7.20
C ASP A 28 11.47 -9.20 8.25
N MET A 29 10.22 -9.42 7.82
CA MET A 29 9.04 -9.40 8.69
C MET A 29 8.91 -10.73 9.41
N ALA A 30 8.52 -10.70 10.69
CA ALA A 30 8.45 -11.90 11.52
C ALA A 30 7.32 -12.88 11.12
N ALA A 31 6.29 -12.38 10.42
CA ALA A 31 5.12 -13.20 10.02
C ALA A 31 5.38 -13.96 8.73
N SER A 32 4.91 -15.21 8.64
CA SER A 32 4.98 -16.05 7.44
C SER A 32 3.94 -15.69 6.40
N GLU A 33 2.77 -15.24 6.83
CA GLU A 33 1.67 -14.77 5.98
C GLU A 33 1.08 -13.48 6.55
N VAL A 34 0.77 -12.55 5.67
CA VAL A 34 0.23 -11.23 6.00
C VAL A 34 -0.71 -10.76 4.90
N THR A 35 -1.64 -9.88 5.24
CA THR A 35 -2.49 -9.23 4.24
C THR A 35 -1.71 -8.16 3.49
N ARG A 36 -1.65 -8.27 2.17
CA ARG A 36 -1.13 -7.24 1.27
C ARG A 36 -2.27 -6.43 0.68
N ILE A 37 -2.22 -5.12 0.81
CA ILE A 37 -3.09 -4.17 0.14
C ILE A 37 -2.30 -3.50 -0.98
N SER A 38 -2.71 -3.70 -2.24
CA SER A 38 -2.08 -3.10 -3.42
C SER A 38 -2.87 -1.88 -3.88
N VAL A 39 -2.24 -0.71 -3.89
CA VAL A 39 -2.84 0.56 -4.28
C VAL A 39 -2.20 1.05 -5.58
N PHE A 40 -2.96 1.08 -6.64
CA PHE A 40 -2.54 1.59 -7.94
C PHE A 40 -2.70 3.10 -8.02
N MET A 41 -1.72 3.76 -8.61
CA MET A 41 -1.69 5.20 -8.87
C MET A 41 -1.62 5.43 -10.38
N ASN A 42 -2.71 5.97 -10.94
CA ASN A 42 -2.78 6.30 -12.35
C ASN A 42 -1.83 7.47 -12.68
N VAL A 43 -1.53 7.67 -13.97
CA VAL A 43 -0.63 8.73 -14.46
C VAL A 43 -1.02 10.12 -13.95
N PHE A 44 -2.31 10.38 -13.74
CA PHE A 44 -2.85 11.66 -13.28
C PHE A 44 -3.01 11.75 -11.74
N ASP A 45 -2.67 10.71 -10.99
CA ASP A 45 -2.82 10.70 -9.55
C ASP A 45 -1.65 11.41 -8.83
N CYS A 46 -1.83 11.67 -7.54
CA CYS A 46 -0.75 12.12 -6.68
C CYS A 46 0.23 10.97 -6.43
N HIS A 47 1.50 11.16 -6.79
CA HIS A 47 2.55 10.15 -6.70
C HIS A 47 3.45 10.28 -5.45
N VAL A 48 3.14 11.21 -4.57
CA VAL A 48 3.84 11.35 -3.27
C VAL A 48 3.41 10.24 -2.34
N ASN A 49 4.37 9.52 -1.78
CA ASN A 49 4.13 8.47 -0.79
C ASN A 49 4.33 9.00 0.62
N ARG A 50 3.47 8.54 1.53
CA ARG A 50 3.45 8.97 2.93
C ARG A 50 3.60 7.76 3.84
N ALA A 51 4.26 7.96 4.99
CA ALA A 51 4.35 6.95 6.02
C ALA A 51 2.94 6.53 6.48
N PRO A 52 2.66 5.22 6.54
CA PRO A 52 1.33 4.72 6.89
C PRO A 52 0.96 4.93 8.36
N CYS A 53 1.95 4.98 9.23
CA CYS A 53 1.81 5.22 10.67
C CYS A 53 3.09 5.78 11.27
N ASP A 54 3.07 6.13 12.56
CA ASP A 54 4.27 6.44 13.33
C ASP A 54 5.13 5.19 13.49
N GLY A 55 6.44 5.36 13.52
CA GLY A 55 7.37 4.26 13.75
C GLY A 55 8.79 4.56 13.32
N LYS A 56 9.63 3.55 13.42
CA LYS A 56 11.05 3.61 13.07
C LYS A 56 11.33 2.80 11.81
N ILE A 57 12.10 3.34 10.88
CA ILE A 57 12.53 2.61 9.68
C ILE A 57 13.51 1.52 10.10
N GLY A 58 13.02 0.28 10.16
CA GLY A 58 13.83 -0.88 10.52
C GLY A 58 14.62 -1.47 9.35
N ARG A 59 14.13 -1.30 8.13
CA ARG A 59 14.77 -1.83 6.92
C ARG A 59 14.47 -0.96 5.71
N LEU A 60 15.47 -0.78 4.85
CA LEU A 60 15.31 -0.06 3.59
C LEU A 60 16.11 -0.78 2.49
N VAL A 61 15.41 -1.31 1.46
CA VAL A 61 16.04 -2.11 0.41
C VAL A 61 15.58 -1.64 -0.96
N TYR A 62 16.54 -1.26 -1.78
CA TYR A 62 16.29 -0.99 -3.20
C TYR A 62 16.60 -2.23 -4.04
N VAL A 63 15.67 -2.60 -4.90
CA VAL A 63 15.82 -3.74 -5.82
C VAL A 63 15.65 -3.23 -7.25
N PRO A 64 16.72 -3.24 -8.06
CA PRO A 64 16.62 -2.92 -9.47
C PRO A 64 15.78 -3.97 -10.19
N GLY A 65 15.07 -3.57 -11.23
CA GLY A 65 14.18 -4.48 -11.94
C GLY A 65 13.69 -3.93 -13.28
N LYS A 66 12.62 -4.55 -13.79
CA LYS A 66 11.95 -4.18 -15.03
C LYS A 66 10.97 -3.02 -14.79
N PHE A 67 10.36 -2.57 -15.87
CA PHE A 67 9.31 -1.54 -15.87
C PHE A 67 8.06 -2.07 -16.59
N LEU A 68 7.49 -3.16 -16.06
CA LEU A 68 6.22 -3.71 -16.54
C LEU A 68 5.07 -2.83 -16.05
N ASN A 69 3.89 -2.98 -16.66
CA ASN A 69 2.70 -2.29 -16.16
C ASN A 69 2.43 -2.70 -14.71
N ALA A 70 2.43 -1.71 -13.80
CA ALA A 70 2.30 -1.91 -12.36
C ALA A 70 0.93 -2.49 -11.95
N SER A 71 -0.07 -2.51 -12.85
CA SER A 71 -1.35 -3.16 -12.59
C SER A 71 -1.27 -4.70 -12.59
N PHE A 72 -0.23 -5.29 -13.15
CA PHE A 72 -0.05 -6.74 -13.13
C PHE A 72 0.55 -7.21 -11.79
N ASP A 73 0.11 -8.37 -11.31
CA ASP A 73 0.62 -8.95 -10.06
C ASP A 73 2.14 -9.23 -10.15
N LYS A 74 2.61 -9.72 -11.29
CA LYS A 74 4.04 -9.94 -11.58
C LYS A 74 4.92 -8.70 -11.39
N ALA A 75 4.35 -7.50 -11.43
CA ALA A 75 5.11 -6.27 -11.19
C ALA A 75 5.66 -6.20 -9.76
N SER A 76 5.04 -6.87 -8.79
CA SER A 76 5.56 -6.96 -7.41
C SER A 76 6.95 -7.62 -7.36
N ASP A 77 7.20 -8.59 -8.23
CA ASP A 77 8.41 -9.42 -8.18
C ASP A 77 9.46 -9.02 -9.21
N GLU A 78 9.05 -8.51 -10.37
CA GLU A 78 9.94 -8.25 -11.48
C GLU A 78 10.34 -6.78 -11.65
N ASN A 79 9.50 -5.84 -11.19
CA ASN A 79 9.76 -4.41 -11.40
C ASN A 79 10.76 -3.85 -10.40
N GLU A 80 11.40 -2.76 -10.82
CA GLU A 80 12.18 -1.90 -9.93
C GLU A 80 11.33 -1.46 -8.75
N ARG A 81 11.84 -1.64 -7.54
CA ARG A 81 11.10 -1.39 -6.30
C ARG A 81 11.98 -0.90 -5.17
N GLN A 82 11.40 -0.07 -4.33
CA GLN A 82 11.96 0.35 -3.06
C GLN A 82 11.10 -0.23 -1.95
N MET A 83 11.69 -1.05 -1.11
CA MET A 83 11.05 -1.68 0.03
C MET A 83 11.44 -0.97 1.30
N LEU A 84 10.49 -0.81 2.21
CA LEU A 84 10.74 -0.33 3.56
C LEU A 84 9.94 -1.15 4.57
N ARG A 85 10.55 -1.42 5.72
CA ARG A 85 9.88 -1.94 6.90
C ARG A 85 9.84 -0.85 7.96
N LEU A 86 8.66 -0.62 8.48
CA LEU A 86 8.39 0.29 9.57
C LEU A 86 8.15 -0.54 10.83
N ASP A 87 9.02 -0.38 11.83
CA ASP A 87 8.90 -1.04 13.12
C ASP A 87 8.09 -0.15 14.07
N LEU A 88 7.05 -0.73 14.68
CA LEU A 88 6.14 -0.05 15.59
C LEU A 88 6.61 -0.22 17.03
N ASP A 89 6.19 0.69 17.93
CA ASP A 89 6.58 0.68 19.35
C ASP A 89 6.06 -0.57 20.09
N ASP A 90 5.01 -1.21 19.58
CA ASP A 90 4.44 -2.45 20.13
C ASP A 90 5.12 -3.74 19.65
N GLY A 91 6.18 -3.64 18.85
CA GLY A 91 6.96 -4.74 18.32
C GLY A 91 6.42 -5.33 17.02
N ARG A 92 5.28 -4.85 16.51
CA ARG A 92 4.78 -5.21 15.17
C ARG A 92 5.55 -4.46 14.09
N SER A 93 5.41 -4.88 12.84
CA SER A 93 5.99 -4.17 11.71
C SER A 93 5.04 -4.08 10.53
N ILE A 94 5.17 -3.02 9.74
CA ILE A 94 4.47 -2.80 8.48
C ILE A 94 5.49 -2.77 7.36
N GLY A 95 5.22 -3.51 6.28
CA GLY A 95 5.98 -3.39 5.04
C GLY A 95 5.32 -2.41 4.09
N ALA A 96 6.11 -1.58 3.40
CA ALA A 96 5.63 -0.80 2.27
C ALA A 96 6.61 -0.91 1.11
N VAL A 97 6.08 -1.23 -0.07
CA VAL A 97 6.88 -1.44 -1.28
C VAL A 97 6.39 -0.50 -2.37
N GLN A 98 7.26 0.43 -2.74
CA GLN A 98 7.07 1.28 -3.91
C GLN A 98 7.48 0.51 -5.16
N ILE A 99 6.60 0.36 -6.14
CA ILE A 99 6.82 -0.42 -7.36
C ILE A 99 6.69 0.52 -8.56
N ALA A 100 7.77 0.61 -9.33
CA ALA A 100 7.79 1.36 -10.57
C ALA A 100 6.87 0.70 -11.61
N GLY A 101 6.29 1.51 -12.49
CA GLY A 101 5.48 1.03 -13.60
C GLY A 101 6.12 1.29 -14.95
N LEU A 102 5.37 1.04 -16.03
CA LEU A 102 5.84 1.16 -17.42
C LEU A 102 6.39 2.55 -17.77
N VAL A 103 5.77 3.60 -17.23
CA VAL A 103 6.13 5.00 -17.49
C VAL A 103 7.00 5.57 -16.36
N ALA A 104 6.84 5.06 -15.14
CA ALA A 104 7.61 5.44 -13.98
C ALA A 104 8.99 4.78 -14.01
N ARG A 105 10.00 5.55 -14.39
CA ARG A 105 11.38 5.04 -14.44
C ARG A 105 12.23 5.53 -13.26
N ARG A 106 11.62 6.00 -12.18
CA ARG A 106 12.36 6.48 -11.02
C ARG A 106 11.51 6.42 -9.76
N ILE A 107 12.02 5.70 -8.78
CA ILE A 107 11.57 5.73 -7.40
C ILE A 107 12.49 6.67 -6.63
N VAL A 108 11.92 7.57 -5.84
CA VAL A 108 12.68 8.45 -4.94
C VAL A 108 12.22 8.14 -3.52
N CYS A 109 13.17 7.82 -2.67
CA CYS A 109 12.98 7.64 -1.23
C CYS A 109 13.95 8.57 -0.50
N TYR A 110 13.45 9.27 0.52
CA TYR A 110 14.23 10.23 1.32
C TYR A 110 14.57 9.69 2.70
N LEU A 111 14.19 8.44 2.99
CA LEU A 111 14.37 7.83 4.30
C LEU A 111 15.76 7.21 4.45
N GLU A 112 16.16 7.06 5.70
CA GLU A 112 17.33 6.30 6.13
C GLU A 112 16.93 5.25 7.16
N GLU A 113 17.64 4.12 7.21
CA GLU A 113 17.43 3.10 8.26
C GLU A 113 17.70 3.72 9.64
N GLY A 114 16.84 3.41 10.59
CA GLY A 114 16.90 3.96 11.95
C GLY A 114 16.19 5.30 12.14
N GLN A 115 15.73 5.95 11.06
CA GLN A 115 14.96 7.20 11.13
C GLN A 115 13.58 6.97 11.75
N GLN A 116 13.15 7.89 12.63
CA GLN A 116 11.77 7.99 13.08
C GLN A 116 10.95 8.75 12.07
N VAL A 117 9.72 8.29 11.82
CA VAL A 117 8.75 8.93 10.92
C VAL A 117 7.39 9.03 11.60
N LEU A 118 6.63 10.05 11.23
CA LEU A 118 5.27 10.24 11.69
C LEU A 118 4.26 9.85 10.60
N ALA A 119 3.08 9.41 11.01
CA ALA A 119 1.97 9.11 10.12
C ALA A 119 1.69 10.28 9.17
N GLY A 120 1.56 9.99 7.86
CA GLY A 120 1.33 11.00 6.84
C GLY A 120 2.58 11.79 6.41
N GLU A 121 3.73 11.62 7.05
CA GLU A 121 4.99 12.23 6.63
C GLU A 121 5.39 11.76 5.23
N ARG A 122 5.84 12.70 4.39
CA ARG A 122 6.25 12.39 3.02
C ARG A 122 7.60 11.70 3.03
N PHE A 123 7.67 10.48 2.52
CA PHE A 123 8.92 9.73 2.48
C PHE A 123 9.49 9.52 1.08
N GLY A 124 8.70 9.76 0.05
CA GLY A 124 9.17 9.54 -1.30
C GLY A 124 8.12 9.83 -2.35
N LEU A 125 8.47 9.52 -3.58
CA LEU A 125 7.57 9.61 -4.74
C LEU A 125 7.96 8.59 -5.81
N ILE A 126 6.95 8.15 -6.57
CA ILE A 126 7.13 7.33 -7.77
C ILE A 126 6.47 8.09 -8.92
N ARG A 127 7.14 8.26 -10.06
CA ARG A 127 6.54 8.97 -11.19
C ARG A 127 5.64 8.04 -12.01
N PHE A 128 4.45 8.51 -12.35
CA PHE A 128 3.46 8.05 -13.34
C PHE A 128 3.20 6.55 -13.52
N GLY A 129 1.97 6.11 -13.19
CA GLY A 129 1.52 4.75 -13.44
C GLY A 129 2.29 3.72 -12.61
N SER A 130 2.19 3.82 -11.30
CA SER A 130 2.93 3.03 -10.31
C SER A 130 1.99 2.37 -9.31
N ARG A 131 2.54 1.51 -8.44
CA ARG A 131 1.81 0.83 -7.39
C ARG A 131 2.56 0.92 -6.06
N VAL A 132 1.82 0.96 -4.97
CA VAL A 132 2.36 0.74 -3.63
C VAL A 132 1.66 -0.46 -3.02
N ASP A 133 2.44 -1.41 -2.54
CA ASP A 133 1.97 -2.55 -1.77
C ASP A 133 2.24 -2.31 -0.29
N ILE A 134 1.20 -2.42 0.54
CA ILE A 134 1.29 -2.33 2.00
C ILE A 134 1.07 -3.72 2.58
N TYR A 135 2.02 -4.20 3.36
CA TYR A 135 1.98 -5.47 4.09
C TYR A 135 1.62 -5.19 5.53
N LEU A 136 0.43 -5.61 5.94
CA LEU A 136 -0.08 -5.39 7.30
C LEU A 136 0.61 -6.33 8.30
N PRO A 137 0.65 -6.00 9.59
CA PRO A 137 1.00 -6.94 10.62
C PRO A 137 0.05 -8.14 10.62
N SER A 138 0.52 -9.30 11.09
CA SER A 138 -0.34 -10.50 11.22
C SER A 138 -1.56 -10.20 12.09
N GLY A 139 -2.74 -10.67 11.66
CA GLY A 139 -4.01 -10.49 12.36
C GLY A 139 -4.68 -9.12 12.20
N VAL A 140 -4.05 -8.17 11.50
CA VAL A 140 -4.66 -6.88 11.21
C VAL A 140 -5.50 -6.98 9.93
N MET A 141 -6.77 -6.59 10.02
CA MET A 141 -7.72 -6.67 8.91
C MET A 141 -7.76 -5.36 8.11
N PRO A 142 -7.90 -5.43 6.77
CA PRO A 142 -8.08 -4.24 5.94
C PRO A 142 -9.44 -3.60 6.20
N GLN A 143 -9.49 -2.26 6.17
CA GLN A 143 -10.73 -1.47 6.23
C GLN A 143 -11.14 -0.89 4.88
N VAL A 144 -10.55 -1.37 3.82
CA VAL A 144 -10.84 -1.00 2.42
C VAL A 144 -11.23 -2.23 1.62
N ILE A 145 -11.89 -2.01 0.50
CA ILE A 145 -12.28 -3.09 -0.44
C ILE A 145 -11.62 -2.88 -1.80
N VAL A 146 -11.49 -3.95 -2.57
CA VAL A 146 -11.01 -3.90 -3.95
C VAL A 146 -11.90 -3.00 -4.80
N GLY A 147 -11.32 -2.14 -5.59
CA GLY A 147 -12.02 -1.12 -6.40
C GLY A 147 -12.26 0.20 -5.67
N GLN A 148 -12.10 0.25 -4.34
CA GLN A 148 -12.27 1.48 -3.56
C GLN A 148 -11.24 2.54 -3.98
N ARG A 149 -11.70 3.77 -4.10
CA ARG A 149 -10.83 4.93 -4.31
C ARG A 149 -10.28 5.44 -2.99
N CYS A 150 -8.98 5.72 -2.96
CA CYS A 150 -8.27 6.19 -1.79
C CYS A 150 -7.69 7.59 -2.03
N ILE A 151 -7.79 8.44 -1.02
CA ILE A 151 -7.16 9.77 -0.98
C ILE A 151 -5.85 9.64 -0.18
N ALA A 152 -4.76 10.11 -0.78
CA ALA A 152 -3.44 10.02 -0.17
C ALA A 152 -3.35 10.79 1.15
N GLY A 153 -3.06 10.09 2.24
CA GLY A 153 -2.93 10.67 3.57
C GLY A 153 -4.25 10.89 4.32
N GLU A 154 -5.39 10.46 3.74
CA GLU A 154 -6.72 10.61 4.35
C GLU A 154 -7.43 9.26 4.53
N THR A 155 -7.34 8.37 3.52
CA THR A 155 -8.03 7.07 3.59
C THR A 155 -7.29 6.13 4.53
N VAL A 156 -7.98 5.66 5.57
CA VAL A 156 -7.49 4.61 6.46
C VAL A 156 -7.56 3.28 5.72
N LEU A 157 -6.42 2.61 5.55
CA LEU A 157 -6.34 1.30 4.88
C LEU A 157 -6.60 0.15 5.84
N ALA A 158 -6.18 0.30 7.10
CA ALA A 158 -6.38 -0.65 8.18
C ALA A 158 -6.27 0.09 9.52
N ASP A 159 -6.92 -0.43 10.55
CA ASP A 159 -6.78 0.04 11.92
C ASP A 159 -5.93 -0.97 12.71
N LEU A 160 -4.79 -0.51 13.20
CA LEU A 160 -3.86 -1.35 13.96
C LEU A 160 -4.37 -1.68 15.38
N SER A 161 -5.37 -0.99 15.87
CA SER A 161 -5.98 -1.16 17.19
C SER A 161 -7.27 -1.99 17.17
N SER A 162 -7.82 -2.29 15.98
CA SER A 162 -9.12 -2.96 15.82
C SER A 162 -8.95 -4.36 15.23
N ASP A 163 -9.60 -5.34 15.87
CA ASP A 163 -9.79 -6.69 15.31
C ASP A 163 -11.07 -6.76 14.43
N GLU A 164 -11.74 -5.62 14.20
CA GLU A 164 -12.99 -5.57 13.45
C GLU A 164 -12.75 -5.63 11.93
N VAL A 165 -13.40 -6.58 11.29
CA VAL A 165 -13.50 -6.64 9.81
C VAL A 165 -14.44 -5.54 9.33
N SER A 166 -14.05 -4.81 8.28
CA SER A 166 -14.97 -3.83 7.67
C SER A 166 -16.30 -4.49 7.32
N SER A 167 -17.40 -3.89 7.75
CA SER A 167 -18.75 -4.39 7.45
C SER A 167 -19.05 -4.52 5.96
N CYS A 168 -18.31 -3.83 5.10
CA CYS A 168 -18.38 -3.97 3.65
C CYS A 168 -17.84 -5.30 3.12
N LEU A 169 -16.95 -5.98 3.85
CA LEU A 169 -16.43 -7.30 3.45
C LEU A 169 -17.42 -8.43 3.74
N LEU A 170 -18.32 -8.25 4.73
CA LEU A 170 -19.34 -9.23 5.07
C LEU A 170 -20.45 -9.34 4.01
N TYR A 171 -20.67 -8.29 3.20
CA TYR A 171 -21.74 -8.27 2.20
C TYR A 171 -21.38 -8.97 0.88
N THR A 172 -20.12 -9.26 0.61
CA THR A 172 -19.68 -9.90 -0.66
C THR A 172 -19.60 -11.43 -0.58
N SER A 173 -19.65 -12.02 0.62
CA SER A 173 -19.62 -13.48 0.80
C SER A 173 -21.02 -14.13 0.70
N ASP A 174 -22.09 -13.38 0.99
CA ASP A 174 -23.47 -13.93 0.98
C ASP A 174 -24.18 -13.87 -0.39
N ALA A 175 -23.57 -13.21 -1.39
CA ALA A 175 -24.17 -13.06 -2.72
C ALA A 175 -23.85 -14.22 -3.70
N ALA A 176 -23.08 -15.22 -3.28
CA ALA A 176 -22.67 -16.32 -4.16
C ALA A 176 -23.51 -17.61 -4.01
N ASP A 177 -24.41 -17.70 -3.01
CA ASP A 177 -25.12 -18.96 -2.72
C ASP A 177 -26.62 -18.99 -3.12
N GLU A 178 -27.14 -18.01 -3.85
CA GLU A 178 -28.52 -18.05 -4.34
C GLU A 178 -28.62 -17.99 -5.87
N VAL A 179 -28.05 -18.97 -6.57
CA VAL A 179 -28.52 -19.35 -7.93
C VAL A 179 -28.31 -20.84 -8.11
N ASP A 180 -29.18 -21.66 -7.53
CA ASP A 180 -29.59 -22.94 -8.09
C ASP A 180 -30.91 -23.37 -7.42
N GLY A 181 -31.99 -23.15 -8.18
CA GLY A 181 -33.33 -23.62 -7.87
C GLY A 181 -34.18 -23.54 -9.11
#